data_d074becc26a17a0409bfcade90ca0044
#
_entry.id   d074becc26a17a0409bfcade90ca0044
#
_cell.length_a   1.000
_cell.length_b   1.000
_cell.length_c   1.000
_cell.angle_alpha   90.00
_cell.angle_beta   90.00
_cell.angle_gamma   90.00
#
_symmetry.space_group_name_H-M   'P 1'
#
loop_
_entity.id
_entity.type
_entity.pdbx_description
1 polymer ?
#
loop_
_entity_poly.entity_id
_entity_poly.type
_entity_poly.pdbx_seq_one_letter_code
_entity_poly.pdbx_strand_id
1 'polypeptide(L)'
;MAKILQTQAITADTFRTNADTRFSESAFGEQVVAQELAFVQAAPVYDLLPSNFRAYTATGGTAGAENKMFKASTGTSAGGYGAIQSFRSLNYKPGEGAIAKFTALFESNAASSWQGAGLVNLGDELSFGYNGTSFGIWYRHNGLAEVRTITVTGAAGGSENLTLTLNGTAETVPLTSGTVEHNAYEIADYINASVAGWDADQLDDTVIISASSDGAKAGTYSFSSATATGTIAQNKAGVTKTSEFVAEADWNGEAVSIDPTKGNVFKIRYQYLGFGAIYFDIEDPSTGRFKTVHTIQYANDHTIPSLGNPSMKFGIYAVNLTNTSNLIVRSGSCGLFVDGQRVSTRNPRGVVNSQSVGTSFTNILTLRNRRTYNGYINQVEIQPLLLDISSESGSKNFEIEVRSTTDTGVEQNFTNAGTNLVSDVDKSSVTVTSGRLLATAVVAPQTNTIIDLKALGI
;
A
#
# COMPACT_ATOMS: atom_id res chain seq x y z
N MET A 1 -5.35 52.37 -32.81
CA MET A 1 -5.48 52.94 -31.44
C MET A 1 -5.35 51.78 -30.44
N ALA A 2 -4.19 51.69 -29.83
CA ALA A 2 -3.97 50.66 -28.82
C ALA A 2 -4.56 51.14 -27.49
N LYS A 3 -5.50 50.38 -26.95
CA LYS A 3 -6.12 50.63 -25.66
C LYS A 3 -5.12 50.18 -24.58
N ILE A 4 -4.51 51.10 -23.87
CA ILE A 4 -3.67 50.79 -22.69
C ILE A 4 -4.64 50.29 -21.62
N LEU A 5 -4.56 49.04 -21.28
CA LEU A 5 -5.18 48.50 -20.07
C LEU A 5 -4.48 49.14 -18.85
N GLN A 6 -5.21 49.95 -18.08
CA GLN A 6 -4.78 50.42 -16.80
C GLN A 6 -4.59 49.18 -15.89
N THR A 7 -3.37 48.90 -15.54
CA THR A 7 -3.04 48.00 -14.43
C THR A 7 -3.46 48.67 -13.14
N GLN A 8 -4.61 48.34 -12.60
CA GLN A 8 -4.90 48.61 -11.20
C GLN A 8 -3.90 47.82 -10.35
N ALA A 9 -3.20 48.51 -9.49
CA ALA A 9 -2.39 47.85 -8.47
C ALA A 9 -3.32 47.10 -7.56
N ILE A 10 -3.30 45.77 -7.68
CA ILE A 10 -4.03 44.87 -6.80
C ILE A 10 -3.22 44.76 -5.51
N THR A 11 -3.75 45.33 -4.42
CA THR A 11 -3.13 45.17 -3.10
C THR A 11 -3.37 43.77 -2.56
N ALA A 12 -2.49 43.27 -1.70
CA ALA A 12 -2.60 41.94 -1.11
C ALA A 12 -3.98 41.70 -0.41
N ASP A 13 -4.57 42.77 0.14
CA ASP A 13 -5.91 42.69 0.77
C ASP A 13 -7.05 42.53 -0.24
N THR A 14 -6.93 43.11 -1.44
CA THR A 14 -7.91 42.94 -2.51
C THR A 14 -7.89 41.52 -3.06
N PHE A 15 -6.76 40.84 -3.00
CA PHE A 15 -6.65 39.42 -3.36
C PHE A 15 -7.34 38.47 -2.35
N ARG A 16 -7.33 38.86 -1.06
CA ARG A 16 -7.93 38.05 0.01
C ARG A 16 -9.46 38.25 0.14
N THR A 17 -9.99 39.38 -0.28
CA THR A 17 -11.42 39.68 -0.15
C THR A 17 -12.28 39.29 -1.33
N ASN A 18 -11.65 38.97 -2.48
CA ASN A 18 -12.40 38.40 -3.59
C ASN A 18 -12.60 36.88 -3.35
N ALA A 19 -13.77 36.52 -2.87
CA ALA A 19 -14.21 35.12 -2.70
C ALA A 19 -14.20 34.30 -4.00
N ASP A 20 -13.88 34.91 -5.12
CA ASP A 20 -13.68 34.31 -6.43
C ASP A 20 -12.19 34.07 -6.66
N THR A 21 -11.51 33.41 -5.68
CA THR A 21 -10.11 33.05 -5.81
C THR A 21 -9.96 32.03 -6.94
N ARG A 22 -9.51 32.51 -8.08
CA ARG A 22 -9.14 31.70 -9.25
C ARG A 22 -7.85 30.93 -9.05
N PHE A 23 -7.30 30.96 -7.84
CA PHE A 23 -6.04 30.33 -7.48
C PHE A 23 -6.28 29.35 -6.33
N SER A 24 -5.87 28.10 -6.52
CA SER A 24 -5.81 27.15 -5.42
C SER A 24 -4.59 27.41 -4.55
N GLU A 25 -4.76 27.30 -3.25
CA GLU A 25 -3.68 27.43 -2.27
C GLU A 25 -3.21 26.04 -1.82
N SER A 26 -1.92 25.93 -1.51
CA SER A 26 -1.34 24.77 -0.86
C SER A 26 -1.91 24.61 0.57
N ALA A 27 -1.58 23.49 1.23
CA ALA A 27 -1.93 23.30 2.62
C ALA A 27 -1.32 24.33 3.59
N PHE A 28 -0.31 25.08 3.15
CA PHE A 28 0.29 26.20 3.90
C PHE A 28 -0.17 27.60 3.44
N GLY A 29 -1.20 27.69 2.60
CA GLY A 29 -1.72 28.95 2.10
C GLY A 29 -0.88 29.60 1.00
N GLU A 30 0.05 28.87 0.41
CA GLU A 30 0.84 29.33 -0.74
C GLU A 30 0.00 29.16 -2.01
N GLN A 31 0.12 30.10 -2.94
CA GLN A 31 -0.57 29.98 -4.24
C GLN A 31 -0.02 28.79 -5.02
N VAL A 32 -0.89 27.79 -5.29
CA VAL A 32 -0.51 26.63 -6.10
C VAL A 32 -0.53 27.01 -7.57
N VAL A 33 0.67 27.10 -8.14
CA VAL A 33 0.89 27.26 -9.59
C VAL A 33 1.43 25.98 -10.23
N ALA A 34 1.53 24.91 -9.44
CA ALA A 34 2.04 23.63 -9.88
C ALA A 34 0.90 22.72 -10.41
N GLN A 35 1.24 21.91 -11.40
CA GLN A 35 0.32 20.92 -11.94
C GLN A 35 0.17 19.73 -10.98
N GLU A 36 -1.07 19.33 -10.70
CA GLU A 36 -1.34 18.09 -9.98
C GLU A 36 -0.89 16.89 -10.83
N LEU A 37 0.05 16.10 -10.32
CA LEU A 37 0.50 14.86 -10.97
C LEU A 37 -0.22 13.66 -10.38
N ALA A 38 -0.94 12.94 -11.21
CA ALA A 38 -1.67 11.74 -10.80
C ALA A 38 -0.75 10.54 -10.59
N PHE A 39 -0.88 9.86 -9.44
CA PHE A 39 -0.24 8.58 -9.11
C PHE A 39 -1.20 7.41 -9.24
N VAL A 40 -2.45 7.61 -8.81
CA VAL A 40 -3.52 6.64 -8.92
C VAL A 40 -4.71 7.36 -9.52
N GLN A 41 -5.29 6.79 -10.56
CA GLN A 41 -6.57 7.23 -11.11
C GLN A 41 -7.35 5.98 -11.48
N ALA A 42 -8.57 5.86 -10.97
CA ALA A 42 -9.39 4.70 -11.25
C ALA A 42 -10.87 4.99 -11.17
N ALA A 43 -11.60 4.36 -12.10
CA ALA A 43 -13.05 4.23 -12.08
C ALA A 43 -13.38 2.79 -12.49
N PRO A 44 -14.12 2.02 -11.70
CA PRO A 44 -14.40 0.60 -11.96
C PRO A 44 -15.57 0.44 -12.92
N VAL A 45 -15.44 0.98 -14.15
CA VAL A 45 -16.51 1.02 -15.16
C VAL A 45 -16.96 -0.37 -15.58
N TYR A 46 -16.03 -1.32 -15.62
CA TYR A 46 -16.28 -2.71 -16.01
C TYR A 46 -16.23 -3.65 -14.82
N ASP A 47 -15.11 -3.65 -14.08
CA ASP A 47 -14.87 -4.50 -12.92
C ASP A 47 -13.73 -3.94 -12.07
N LEU A 48 -13.50 -4.55 -10.89
CA LEU A 48 -12.31 -4.30 -10.08
C LEU A 48 -11.09 -4.85 -10.83
N LEU A 49 -10.14 -3.97 -11.15
CA LEU A 49 -8.91 -4.36 -11.83
C LEU A 49 -7.91 -4.94 -10.79
N PRO A 50 -7.68 -6.28 -10.76
CA PRO A 50 -6.87 -6.91 -9.72
C PRO A 50 -5.39 -6.49 -9.72
N SER A 51 -4.90 -5.90 -10.83
CA SER A 51 -3.54 -5.33 -10.91
C SER A 51 -3.40 -3.99 -10.19
N ASN A 52 -4.50 -3.30 -9.93
CA ASN A 52 -4.48 -1.95 -9.37
C ASN A 52 -5.10 -1.88 -7.96
N PHE A 53 -5.99 -2.82 -7.64
CA PHE A 53 -6.73 -2.84 -6.38
C PHE A 53 -6.77 -4.24 -5.79
N ARG A 54 -6.72 -4.29 -4.48
CA ARG A 54 -6.91 -5.51 -3.70
C ARG A 54 -8.22 -5.43 -2.94
N ALA A 55 -8.99 -6.50 -3.00
CA ALA A 55 -10.16 -6.73 -2.19
C ALA A 55 -9.79 -7.52 -0.94
N TYR A 56 -10.37 -7.14 0.19
CA TYR A 56 -10.25 -7.84 1.46
C TYR A 56 -11.64 -8.14 1.99
N THR A 57 -11.86 -9.35 2.44
CA THR A 57 -13.17 -9.77 2.98
C THR A 57 -12.99 -10.70 4.17
N ALA A 58 -13.92 -10.64 5.12
CA ALA A 58 -14.02 -11.58 6.21
C ALA A 58 -15.48 -11.78 6.65
N THR A 59 -15.80 -12.93 7.20
CA THR A 59 -17.06 -13.23 7.91
C THR A 59 -18.32 -12.87 7.09
N GLY A 60 -18.34 -13.26 5.80
CA GLY A 60 -19.48 -13.01 4.93
C GLY A 60 -19.54 -11.63 4.27
N GLY A 61 -18.54 -10.78 4.51
CA GLY A 61 -18.39 -9.53 3.78
C GLY A 61 -17.98 -9.74 2.33
N THR A 62 -18.22 -8.74 1.49
CA THR A 62 -17.86 -8.77 0.06
C THR A 62 -17.18 -7.47 -0.36
N ALA A 63 -16.31 -7.56 -1.39
CA ALA A 63 -15.66 -6.41 -1.98
C ALA A 63 -15.42 -6.65 -3.48
N GLY A 64 -15.67 -5.63 -4.30
CA GLY A 64 -15.57 -5.74 -5.76
C GLY A 64 -16.11 -4.51 -6.46
N ALA A 65 -16.57 -4.66 -7.70
CA ALA A 65 -17.25 -3.63 -8.45
C ALA A 65 -18.72 -4.01 -8.71
N GLU A 66 -19.61 -3.03 -8.59
CA GLU A 66 -21.02 -3.19 -8.89
C GLU A 66 -21.60 -1.84 -9.34
N ASN A 67 -22.41 -1.84 -10.40
CA ASN A 67 -23.02 -0.63 -10.96
C ASN A 67 -21.99 0.46 -11.33
N LYS A 68 -20.84 0.07 -11.85
CA LYS A 68 -19.70 0.95 -12.22
C LYS A 68 -19.10 1.70 -11.03
N MET A 69 -19.23 1.15 -9.84
CA MET A 69 -18.64 1.68 -8.59
C MET A 69 -17.89 0.58 -7.86
N PHE A 70 -16.83 0.96 -7.17
CA PHE A 70 -16.27 0.13 -6.10
C PHE A 70 -17.33 -0.12 -5.05
N LYS A 71 -17.38 -1.32 -4.51
CA LYS A 71 -18.32 -1.73 -3.46
C LYS A 71 -17.59 -2.51 -2.38
N ALA A 72 -17.75 -2.08 -1.14
CA ALA A 72 -17.35 -2.82 0.04
C ALA A 72 -18.59 -3.04 0.93
N SER A 73 -18.82 -4.27 1.36
CA SER A 73 -20.02 -4.66 2.11
C SER A 73 -19.66 -5.56 3.27
N THR A 74 -20.35 -5.38 4.40
CA THR A 74 -20.18 -6.23 5.60
C THR A 74 -20.85 -7.59 5.48
N GLY A 75 -21.86 -7.75 4.63
CA GLY A 75 -22.80 -8.84 4.78
C GLY A 75 -23.61 -8.72 6.06
N THR A 76 -24.26 -9.80 6.49
CA THR A 76 -25.22 -9.83 7.61
C THR A 76 -24.68 -10.57 8.84
N SER A 77 -23.38 -10.58 9.04
CA SER A 77 -22.76 -11.26 10.20
C SER A 77 -22.00 -10.29 11.08
N ALA A 78 -22.00 -10.55 12.38
CA ALA A 78 -21.07 -9.89 13.31
C ALA A 78 -19.62 -10.22 12.90
N GLY A 79 -18.72 -9.21 12.93
CA GLY A 79 -17.36 -9.34 12.41
C GLY A 79 -17.28 -9.32 10.88
N GLY A 80 -18.40 -9.13 10.18
CA GLY A 80 -18.41 -9.00 8.72
C GLY A 80 -17.57 -7.80 8.25
N TYR A 81 -16.73 -8.02 7.23
CA TYR A 81 -15.78 -7.02 6.73
C TYR A 81 -15.63 -7.10 5.22
N GLY A 82 -15.72 -5.96 4.58
CA GLY A 82 -15.35 -5.78 3.19
C GLY A 82 -14.53 -4.53 3.01
N ALA A 83 -13.47 -4.58 2.20
CA ALA A 83 -12.65 -3.41 1.86
C ALA A 83 -12.01 -3.55 0.49
N ILE A 84 -11.73 -2.41 -0.12
CA ILE A 84 -10.94 -2.28 -1.34
C ILE A 84 -9.84 -1.27 -1.06
N GLN A 85 -8.61 -1.60 -1.50
CA GLN A 85 -7.46 -0.73 -1.35
C GLN A 85 -6.64 -0.71 -2.64
N SER A 86 -6.12 0.46 -3.04
CA SER A 86 -5.19 0.55 -4.17
C SER A 86 -3.87 -0.13 -3.85
N PHE A 87 -3.23 -0.76 -4.86
CA PHE A 87 -1.87 -1.26 -4.69
C PHE A 87 -0.86 -0.12 -4.56
N ARG A 88 -0.98 0.86 -5.45
CA ARG A 88 -0.10 2.04 -5.42
C ARG A 88 -0.52 2.99 -4.31
N SER A 89 0.45 3.54 -3.63
CA SER A 89 0.29 4.63 -2.68
C SER A 89 0.57 5.98 -3.35
N LEU A 90 0.05 7.02 -2.75
CA LEU A 90 0.49 8.38 -3.01
C LEU A 90 1.96 8.48 -2.59
N ASN A 91 2.85 8.70 -3.55
CA ASN A 91 4.29 8.77 -3.26
C ASN A 91 4.64 10.18 -2.78
N TYR A 92 4.34 10.45 -1.50
CA TYR A 92 4.63 11.73 -0.86
C TYR A 92 6.14 11.99 -0.79
N LYS A 93 6.53 13.24 -1.06
CA LYS A 93 7.88 13.74 -0.82
C LYS A 93 7.83 14.99 0.03
N PRO A 94 8.77 15.15 0.98
CA PRO A 94 8.83 16.35 1.81
C PRO A 94 8.88 17.63 0.98
N GLY A 95 7.98 18.56 1.30
CA GLY A 95 7.85 19.85 0.60
C GLY A 95 6.83 19.83 -0.56
N GLU A 96 6.33 18.67 -0.97
CA GLU A 96 5.23 18.58 -1.95
C GLU A 96 3.88 18.48 -1.23
N GLY A 97 2.80 18.93 -1.86
CA GLY A 97 1.43 18.71 -1.39
C GLY A 97 0.92 17.32 -1.80
N ALA A 98 0.16 16.69 -0.96
CA ALA A 98 -0.54 15.44 -1.23
C ALA A 98 -2.05 15.68 -1.30
N ILE A 99 -2.72 15.17 -2.34
CA ILE A 99 -4.14 15.36 -2.57
C ILE A 99 -4.79 14.04 -2.95
N ALA A 100 -5.88 13.72 -2.26
CA ALA A 100 -6.80 12.66 -2.67
C ALA A 100 -8.15 13.27 -3.04
N LYS A 101 -8.65 12.95 -4.23
CA LYS A 101 -10.00 13.31 -4.67
C LYS A 101 -10.75 12.01 -4.97
N PHE A 102 -11.93 11.85 -4.41
CA PHE A 102 -12.70 10.62 -4.57
C PHE A 102 -14.20 10.89 -4.37
N THR A 103 -15.00 9.99 -4.87
CA THR A 103 -16.41 9.97 -4.55
C THR A 103 -16.73 8.90 -3.55
N ALA A 104 -17.71 9.12 -2.68
CA ALA A 104 -18.24 8.07 -1.84
C ALA A 104 -19.73 8.26 -1.59
N LEU A 105 -20.40 7.14 -1.31
CA LEU A 105 -21.73 7.07 -0.71
C LEU A 105 -21.78 5.92 0.29
N PHE A 106 -22.54 6.11 1.35
CA PHE A 106 -22.73 5.16 2.43
C PHE A 106 -24.20 4.80 2.47
N GLU A 107 -24.59 3.62 1.95
CA GLU A 107 -26.01 3.29 1.74
C GLU A 107 -26.83 3.28 3.04
N SER A 108 -26.19 2.93 4.16
CA SER A 108 -26.79 2.90 5.48
C SER A 108 -25.73 2.96 6.59
N ASN A 109 -26.18 3.19 7.81
CA ASN A 109 -25.34 3.15 9.01
C ASN A 109 -26.01 2.29 10.10
N ALA A 110 -25.23 1.79 11.04
CA ALA A 110 -25.75 1.06 12.20
C ALA A 110 -24.80 1.20 13.39
N ALA A 111 -25.35 1.15 14.61
CA ALA A 111 -24.53 1.09 15.81
C ALA A 111 -23.55 -0.09 15.77
N SER A 112 -22.43 0.00 16.47
CA SER A 112 -21.38 -1.03 16.49
C SER A 112 -20.87 -1.39 15.09
N SER A 113 -20.57 -0.39 14.29
CA SER A 113 -19.97 -0.53 12.96
C SER A 113 -19.01 0.60 12.65
N TRP A 114 -18.14 0.38 11.68
CA TRP A 114 -17.28 1.39 11.08
C TRP A 114 -17.38 1.38 9.57
N GLN A 115 -17.37 2.55 8.98
CA GLN A 115 -17.32 2.73 7.53
C GLN A 115 -16.36 3.86 7.22
N GLY A 116 -15.62 3.74 6.12
CA GLY A 116 -14.69 4.79 5.69
C GLY A 116 -14.40 4.75 4.20
N ALA A 117 -14.10 5.95 3.67
CA ALA A 117 -13.60 6.18 2.32
C ALA A 117 -12.56 7.30 2.37
N GLY A 118 -11.35 7.05 1.84
CA GLY A 118 -10.28 8.03 1.86
C GLY A 118 -8.91 7.42 1.71
N LEU A 119 -7.96 7.92 2.49
CA LEU A 119 -6.58 7.51 2.50
C LEU A 119 -6.31 6.55 3.66
N VAL A 120 -5.74 5.41 3.36
CA VAL A 120 -5.52 4.33 4.32
C VAL A 120 -4.16 3.66 4.10
N ASN A 121 -3.54 3.25 5.20
CA ASN A 121 -2.47 2.25 5.22
C ASN A 121 -2.60 1.43 6.51
N LEU A 122 -1.62 0.59 6.83
CA LEU A 122 -1.70 -0.25 8.02
C LEU A 122 -1.80 0.56 9.32
N GLY A 123 -1.01 1.63 9.44
CA GLY A 123 -0.86 2.42 10.67
C GLY A 123 -1.60 3.74 10.68
N ASP A 124 -2.09 4.21 9.52
CA ASP A 124 -2.69 5.54 9.40
C ASP A 124 -3.95 5.50 8.54
N GLU A 125 -4.88 6.40 8.85
CA GLU A 125 -6.12 6.59 8.11
C GLU A 125 -6.57 8.04 8.18
N LEU A 126 -6.93 8.58 7.02
CA LEU A 126 -7.60 9.85 6.83
C LEU A 126 -8.83 9.58 5.96
N SER A 127 -10.00 9.52 6.53
CA SER A 127 -11.20 9.17 5.76
C SER A 127 -12.46 9.88 6.25
N PHE A 128 -13.42 10.04 5.35
CA PHE A 128 -14.80 10.33 5.71
C PHE A 128 -15.55 9.03 5.92
N GLY A 129 -16.50 9.01 6.86
CA GLY A 129 -17.27 7.81 7.11
C GLY A 129 -18.12 7.83 8.36
N TYR A 130 -18.55 6.65 8.80
CA TYR A 130 -19.39 6.48 9.96
C TYR A 130 -18.63 5.78 11.10
N ASN A 131 -18.86 6.30 12.32
CA ASN A 131 -18.62 5.60 13.58
C ASN A 131 -19.99 5.26 14.19
N GLY A 132 -20.43 4.04 14.02
CA GLY A 132 -21.80 3.69 14.34
C GLY A 132 -22.80 4.44 13.48
N THR A 133 -23.62 5.29 14.09
CA THR A 133 -24.62 6.10 13.39
C THR A 133 -24.17 7.55 13.15
N SER A 134 -23.01 7.95 13.65
CA SER A 134 -22.46 9.29 13.50
C SER A 134 -21.60 9.39 12.24
N PHE A 135 -21.91 10.32 11.33
CA PHE A 135 -21.07 10.66 10.19
C PHE A 135 -19.97 11.62 10.62
N GLY A 136 -18.77 11.51 10.01
CA GLY A 136 -17.64 12.35 10.37
C GLY A 136 -16.35 11.97 9.67
N ILE A 137 -15.24 12.28 10.33
CA ILE A 137 -13.87 12.08 9.86
C ILE A 137 -13.18 11.12 10.81
N TRP A 138 -12.55 10.08 10.22
CA TRP A 138 -11.59 9.23 10.89
C TRP A 138 -10.19 9.81 10.75
N TYR A 139 -9.54 10.05 11.86
CA TYR A 139 -8.12 10.32 11.98
C TYR A 139 -7.50 9.24 12.85
N ARG A 140 -6.83 8.30 12.21
CA ARG A 140 -6.08 7.24 12.87
C ARG A 140 -4.64 7.32 12.44
N HIS A 141 -3.70 7.18 13.37
CA HIS A 141 -2.31 7.46 13.06
C HIS A 141 -1.33 6.71 13.96
N ASN A 142 -0.09 6.57 13.44
CA ASN A 142 1.06 6.04 14.18
C ASN A 142 0.93 4.58 14.64
N GLY A 143 0.09 3.77 13.98
CA GLY A 143 0.07 2.33 14.17
C GLY A 143 1.29 1.66 13.56
N LEU A 144 1.80 0.61 14.22
CA LEU A 144 2.89 -0.21 13.72
C LEU A 144 2.52 -1.70 13.83
N ALA A 145 2.82 -2.45 12.76
CA ALA A 145 2.77 -3.90 12.81
C ALA A 145 3.93 -4.44 13.66
N GLU A 146 3.67 -5.54 14.36
CA GLU A 146 4.77 -6.29 14.97
C GLU A 146 5.56 -7.05 13.92
N VAL A 147 6.88 -7.01 14.02
CA VAL A 147 7.82 -7.73 13.13
C VAL A 147 8.74 -8.61 13.98
N ARG A 148 8.87 -9.88 13.57
CA ARG A 148 9.76 -10.86 14.18
C ARG A 148 10.60 -11.57 13.14
N THR A 149 11.71 -12.13 13.57
CA THR A 149 12.53 -13.03 12.75
C THR A 149 12.54 -14.41 13.37
N ILE A 150 12.22 -15.41 12.58
CA ILE A 150 12.47 -16.82 12.87
C ILE A 150 13.80 -17.16 12.20
N THR A 151 14.77 -17.66 12.95
CA THR A 151 16.04 -18.14 12.40
C THR A 151 16.08 -19.65 12.55
N VAL A 152 16.24 -20.38 11.45
CA VAL A 152 16.42 -21.82 11.44
C VAL A 152 17.90 -22.10 11.68
N THR A 153 18.24 -22.67 12.83
CA THR A 153 19.64 -22.92 13.23
C THR A 153 20.10 -24.36 13.00
N GLY A 154 19.16 -25.26 12.77
CA GLY A 154 19.42 -26.65 12.41
C GLY A 154 18.30 -27.18 11.52
N ALA A 155 18.68 -27.83 10.43
CA ALA A 155 17.74 -28.36 9.45
C ALA A 155 17.03 -29.64 9.95
N ALA A 156 15.86 -29.91 9.37
CA ALA A 156 15.14 -31.17 9.57
C ALA A 156 15.93 -32.38 9.06
N GLY A 157 16.11 -33.39 9.89
CA GLY A 157 16.82 -34.62 9.53
C GLY A 157 16.01 -35.56 8.62
N GLY A 158 14.72 -35.32 8.46
CA GLY A 158 13.77 -36.07 7.65
C GLY A 158 12.46 -35.35 7.54
N SER A 159 11.42 -36.02 7.03
CA SER A 159 10.07 -35.46 7.09
C SER A 159 9.57 -35.44 8.53
N GLU A 160 9.30 -34.24 9.04
CA GLU A 160 8.81 -34.03 10.41
C GLU A 160 7.86 -32.85 10.48
N ASN A 161 7.18 -32.71 11.62
CA ASN A 161 6.30 -31.57 11.87
C ASN A 161 6.94 -30.63 12.86
N LEU A 162 7.06 -29.36 12.47
CA LEU A 162 7.39 -28.26 13.37
C LEU A 162 6.10 -27.75 14.04
N THR A 163 6.07 -27.71 15.35
CA THR A 163 5.07 -26.92 16.09
C THR A 163 5.60 -25.48 16.22
N LEU A 164 5.03 -24.59 15.40
CA LEU A 164 5.33 -23.17 15.40
C LEU A 164 4.24 -22.42 16.14
N THR A 165 4.57 -21.79 17.27
CA THR A 165 3.59 -20.97 17.98
C THR A 165 3.80 -19.50 17.64
N LEU A 166 2.77 -18.83 17.15
CA LEU A 166 2.75 -17.41 16.80
C LEU A 166 1.62 -16.72 17.58
N ASN A 167 1.97 -15.78 18.44
CA ASN A 167 1.02 -15.03 19.27
C ASN A 167 0.05 -15.94 20.07
N GLY A 168 0.56 -17.07 20.57
CA GLY A 168 -0.22 -18.02 21.37
C GLY A 168 -0.99 -19.08 20.55
N THR A 169 -1.04 -18.97 19.23
CA THR A 169 -1.65 -19.96 18.33
C THR A 169 -0.57 -20.92 17.84
N ALA A 170 -0.77 -22.21 18.05
CA ALA A 170 0.14 -23.26 17.59
C ALA A 170 -0.26 -23.73 16.19
N GLU A 171 0.67 -23.72 15.28
CA GLU A 171 0.55 -24.19 13.90
C GLU A 171 1.43 -25.41 13.69
N THR A 172 0.98 -26.33 12.82
CA THR A 172 1.75 -27.52 12.45
C THR A 172 2.31 -27.34 11.05
N VAL A 173 3.59 -27.02 10.98
CA VAL A 173 4.31 -26.77 9.72
C VAL A 173 5.00 -28.06 9.29
N PRO A 174 4.66 -28.68 8.16
CA PRO A 174 5.39 -29.82 7.64
C PRO A 174 6.75 -29.37 7.12
N LEU A 175 7.81 -30.05 7.59
CA LEU A 175 9.18 -29.84 7.12
C LEU A 175 9.68 -31.10 6.41
N THR A 176 10.51 -30.91 5.40
CA THR A 176 11.21 -32.00 4.72
C THR A 176 12.72 -31.91 4.97
N SER A 177 13.43 -33.02 4.72
CA SER A 177 14.90 -33.02 4.81
C SER A 177 15.49 -32.06 3.78
N GLY A 178 16.39 -31.18 4.24
CA GLY A 178 17.00 -30.20 3.38
C GLY A 178 18.10 -29.41 4.08
N THR A 179 18.26 -28.15 3.68
CA THR A 179 19.13 -27.18 4.34
C THR A 179 18.31 -26.30 5.29
N VAL A 180 18.98 -25.46 6.07
CA VAL A 180 18.28 -24.49 6.94
C VAL A 180 17.50 -23.48 6.10
N GLU A 181 18.02 -23.09 4.94
CA GLU A 181 17.38 -22.18 3.98
C GLU A 181 16.11 -22.82 3.38
N HIS A 182 16.18 -24.13 3.05
CA HIS A 182 15.02 -24.87 2.56
C HIS A 182 13.90 -24.91 3.61
N ASN A 183 14.22 -25.24 4.84
CA ASN A 183 13.22 -25.25 5.91
C ASN A 183 12.71 -23.83 6.24
N ALA A 184 13.54 -22.80 6.12
CA ALA A 184 13.08 -21.43 6.22
C ALA A 184 12.07 -21.07 5.10
N TYR A 185 12.30 -21.54 3.87
CA TYR A 185 11.34 -21.40 2.78
C TYR A 185 10.02 -22.13 3.09
N GLU A 186 10.05 -23.40 3.52
CA GLU A 186 8.84 -24.17 3.88
C GLU A 186 8.02 -23.46 4.97
N ILE A 187 8.68 -22.90 5.98
CA ILE A 187 8.03 -22.13 7.05
C ILE A 187 7.38 -20.86 6.50
N ALA A 188 8.08 -20.12 5.64
CA ALA A 188 7.54 -18.89 5.06
C ALA A 188 6.34 -19.17 4.16
N ASP A 189 6.43 -20.20 3.32
CA ASP A 189 5.36 -20.64 2.41
C ASP A 189 4.12 -21.05 3.21
N TYR A 190 4.30 -21.89 4.25
CA TYR A 190 3.20 -22.30 5.12
C TYR A 190 2.52 -21.11 5.81
N ILE A 191 3.30 -20.15 6.33
CA ILE A 191 2.74 -18.97 6.99
C ILE A 191 1.89 -18.18 5.98
N ASN A 192 2.40 -17.92 4.79
CA ASN A 192 1.69 -17.16 3.76
C ASN A 192 0.42 -17.89 3.26
N ALA A 193 0.43 -19.21 3.21
CA ALA A 193 -0.69 -20.00 2.72
C ALA A 193 -1.76 -20.27 3.80
N SER A 194 -1.38 -20.40 5.07
CA SER A 194 -2.23 -21.04 6.08
C SER A 194 -2.38 -20.26 7.39
N VAL A 195 -1.49 -19.33 7.72
CA VAL A 195 -1.51 -18.63 9.01
C VAL A 195 -2.16 -17.25 8.90
N ALA A 196 -3.40 -17.16 9.34
CA ALA A 196 -4.11 -15.89 9.31
C ALA A 196 -3.45 -14.85 10.24
N GLY A 197 -3.36 -13.60 9.77
CA GLY A 197 -2.86 -12.47 10.54
C GLY A 197 -1.35 -12.30 10.54
N TRP A 198 -0.63 -13.14 9.80
CA TRP A 198 0.80 -13.05 9.59
C TRP A 198 1.14 -13.17 8.10
N ASP A 199 2.17 -12.45 7.72
CA ASP A 199 2.81 -12.53 6.41
C ASP A 199 4.30 -12.81 6.60
N ALA A 200 4.94 -13.55 5.69
CA ALA A 200 6.31 -14.00 5.81
C ALA A 200 7.14 -13.76 4.54
N ASP A 201 8.40 -13.39 4.73
CA ASP A 201 9.44 -13.38 3.70
C ASP A 201 10.61 -14.24 4.15
N GLN A 202 11.02 -15.22 3.35
CA GLN A 202 12.27 -15.98 3.58
C GLN A 202 13.46 -15.18 3.05
N LEU A 203 14.57 -15.17 3.80
CA LEU A 203 15.86 -14.62 3.41
C LEU A 203 16.97 -15.48 4.02
N ASP A 204 17.70 -16.19 3.20
CA ASP A 204 18.67 -17.22 3.65
C ASP A 204 18.03 -18.19 4.66
N ASP A 205 18.64 -18.39 5.82
CA ASP A 205 18.17 -19.23 6.92
C ASP A 205 17.10 -18.59 7.81
N THR A 206 16.62 -17.39 7.43
CA THR A 206 15.69 -16.61 8.23
C THR A 206 14.33 -16.44 7.56
N VAL A 207 13.28 -16.36 8.39
CA VAL A 207 11.94 -15.98 7.98
C VAL A 207 11.55 -14.70 8.73
N ILE A 208 11.38 -13.62 8.02
CA ILE A 208 10.91 -12.36 8.59
C ILE A 208 9.39 -12.35 8.51
N ILE A 209 8.74 -12.37 9.66
CA ILE A 209 7.27 -12.34 9.76
C ILE A 209 6.80 -10.96 10.21
N SER A 210 5.70 -10.52 9.64
CA SER A 210 5.03 -9.28 10.00
C SER A 210 3.54 -9.52 10.26
N ALA A 211 3.03 -8.91 11.33
CA ALA A 211 1.60 -8.95 11.60
C ALA A 211 0.82 -8.18 10.52
N SER A 212 -0.32 -8.69 10.09
CA SER A 212 -1.19 -8.06 9.09
C SER A 212 -2.02 -6.90 9.69
N SER A 213 -1.91 -6.64 10.99
CA SER A 213 -2.56 -5.54 11.70
C SER A 213 -1.60 -4.87 12.67
N ASP A 214 -1.86 -3.61 12.97
CA ASP A 214 -1.15 -2.85 14.00
C ASP A 214 -1.37 -3.41 15.41
N GLY A 215 -0.60 -2.92 16.36
CA GLY A 215 -0.66 -3.32 17.77
C GLY A 215 0.27 -4.46 18.14
N ALA A 216 0.64 -4.49 19.41
CA ALA A 216 1.47 -5.52 19.98
C ALA A 216 0.78 -6.89 19.95
N LYS A 217 1.54 -7.93 19.64
CA LYS A 217 1.13 -9.33 19.67
C LYS A 217 1.78 -9.99 20.90
N ALA A 218 1.10 -9.86 22.05
CA ALA A 218 1.64 -10.19 23.37
C ALA A 218 1.60 -11.69 23.74
N GLY A 219 1.16 -12.55 22.82
CA GLY A 219 1.10 -13.99 23.05
C GLY A 219 2.47 -14.66 23.06
N THR A 220 2.48 -15.97 23.26
CA THR A 220 3.69 -16.79 23.26
C THR A 220 4.20 -17.07 21.84
N TYR A 221 5.51 -17.27 21.74
CA TYR A 221 6.21 -17.63 20.51
C TYR A 221 7.16 -18.78 20.79
N SER A 222 7.07 -19.84 20.01
CA SER A 222 7.97 -20.99 20.16
C SER A 222 8.22 -21.72 18.86
N PHE A 223 9.38 -22.32 18.74
CA PHE A 223 9.81 -23.19 17.65
C PHE A 223 10.14 -24.55 18.28
N SER A 224 9.41 -25.60 17.96
CA SER A 224 9.61 -26.94 18.53
C SER A 224 9.42 -28.03 17.47
N SER A 225 10.47 -28.79 17.20
CA SER A 225 10.48 -29.88 16.23
C SER A 225 11.31 -31.04 16.76
N ALA A 226 11.31 -32.19 16.07
CA ALA A 226 12.05 -33.37 16.47
C ALA A 226 13.56 -33.21 16.26
N THR A 227 13.97 -32.67 15.13
CA THR A 227 15.38 -32.47 14.77
C THR A 227 15.71 -31.05 14.33
N ALA A 228 14.79 -30.36 13.64
CA ALA A 228 14.97 -28.97 13.29
C ALA A 228 15.03 -28.07 14.53
N THR A 229 15.92 -27.11 14.52
CA THR A 229 16.09 -26.14 15.60
C THR A 229 15.99 -24.71 15.08
N GLY A 230 15.46 -23.81 15.90
CA GLY A 230 15.34 -22.41 15.52
C GLY A 230 15.01 -21.51 16.70
N THR A 231 15.06 -20.23 16.45
CA THR A 231 14.73 -19.17 17.42
C THR A 231 13.77 -18.16 16.83
N ILE A 232 12.98 -17.49 17.68
CA ILE A 232 12.07 -16.42 17.27
C ILE A 232 12.43 -15.16 18.07
N ALA A 233 12.86 -14.12 17.39
CA ALA A 233 13.22 -12.84 17.99
C ALA A 233 12.29 -11.73 17.54
N GLN A 234 11.97 -10.79 18.43
CA GLN A 234 11.20 -9.60 18.10
C GLN A 234 12.14 -8.52 17.53
N ASN A 235 11.87 -8.08 16.30
CA ASN A 235 12.61 -6.99 15.65
C ASN A 235 11.98 -5.64 15.98
N LYS A 236 10.64 -5.60 15.97
CA LYS A 236 9.86 -4.40 16.25
C LYS A 236 8.57 -4.78 16.97
N ALA A 237 8.32 -4.15 18.10
CA ALA A 237 7.03 -4.25 18.78
C ALA A 237 5.94 -3.54 17.96
N GLY A 238 4.78 -4.14 17.86
CA GLY A 238 3.62 -3.49 17.29
C GLY A 238 3.10 -2.37 18.19
N VAL A 239 2.54 -1.36 17.58
CA VAL A 239 1.91 -0.21 18.28
C VAL A 239 0.49 -0.06 17.74
N THR A 240 -0.49 -0.07 18.64
CA THR A 240 -1.88 0.23 18.25
C THR A 240 -1.98 1.67 17.82
N LYS A 241 -2.60 1.92 16.67
CA LYS A 241 -2.81 3.28 16.16
C LYS A 241 -3.70 4.08 17.12
N THR A 242 -3.36 5.34 17.30
CA THR A 242 -4.28 6.31 17.93
C THR A 242 -5.47 6.47 16.98
N SER A 243 -6.69 6.43 17.54
CA SER A 243 -7.92 6.51 16.75
C SER A 243 -8.80 7.64 17.28
N GLU A 244 -8.99 8.64 16.44
CA GLU A 244 -9.85 9.78 16.71
C GLU A 244 -10.97 9.82 15.66
N PHE A 245 -12.17 10.19 16.13
CA PHE A 245 -13.31 10.39 15.25
C PHE A 245 -13.89 11.77 15.53
N VAL A 246 -13.95 12.61 14.51
CA VAL A 246 -14.53 13.95 14.59
C VAL A 246 -15.88 13.93 13.92
N ALA A 247 -16.94 13.97 14.74
CA ALA A 247 -18.31 14.00 14.22
C ALA A 247 -18.58 15.26 13.39
N GLU A 248 -19.48 15.17 12.42
CA GLU A 248 -19.83 16.31 11.55
C GLU A 248 -20.19 17.58 12.34
N ALA A 249 -20.87 17.41 13.49
CA ALA A 249 -21.25 18.53 14.36
C ALA A 249 -20.05 19.27 15.00
N ASP A 250 -18.87 18.60 15.05
CA ASP A 250 -17.66 19.11 15.68
C ASP A 250 -16.65 19.63 14.64
N TRP A 251 -17.02 19.70 13.38
CA TRP A 251 -16.14 20.22 12.34
C TRP A 251 -15.87 21.72 12.52
N ASN A 252 -14.64 22.13 12.26
CA ASN A 252 -14.16 23.49 12.55
C ASN A 252 -14.01 24.39 11.30
N GLY A 253 -14.45 23.91 10.13
CA GLY A 253 -14.37 24.65 8.86
C GLY A 253 -15.71 25.21 8.40
N GLU A 254 -15.88 25.31 7.08
CA GLU A 254 -17.10 25.81 6.47
C GLU A 254 -18.22 24.76 6.52
N ALA A 255 -19.44 25.20 6.77
CA ALA A 255 -20.60 24.32 6.74
C ALA A 255 -20.95 23.93 5.30
N VAL A 256 -21.14 22.65 5.05
CA VAL A 256 -21.64 22.07 3.81
C VAL A 256 -22.71 21.04 4.17
N SER A 257 -23.91 21.19 3.61
CA SER A 257 -24.98 20.23 3.83
C SER A 257 -24.98 19.17 2.76
N ILE A 258 -24.72 17.92 3.15
CA ILE A 258 -24.75 16.76 2.27
C ILE A 258 -25.67 15.68 2.82
N ASP A 259 -26.10 14.78 1.96
CA ASP A 259 -26.71 13.50 2.32
C ASP A 259 -25.66 12.40 2.06
N PRO A 260 -25.03 11.83 3.11
CA PRO A 260 -23.99 10.81 2.92
C PRO A 260 -24.50 9.54 2.24
N THR A 261 -25.80 9.31 2.18
CA THR A 261 -26.39 8.14 1.48
C THR A 261 -26.43 8.32 -0.03
N LYS A 262 -26.05 9.49 -0.51
CA LYS A 262 -25.93 9.82 -1.93
C LYS A 262 -24.47 9.98 -2.33
N GLY A 263 -24.23 10.00 -3.64
CA GLY A 263 -22.89 10.22 -4.18
C GLY A 263 -22.41 11.64 -3.87
N ASN A 264 -21.35 11.76 -3.07
CA ASN A 264 -20.68 13.03 -2.77
C ASN A 264 -19.24 12.99 -3.24
N VAL A 265 -18.65 14.16 -3.47
CA VAL A 265 -17.25 14.32 -3.85
C VAL A 265 -16.45 14.86 -2.69
N PHE A 266 -15.42 14.14 -2.31
CA PHE A 266 -14.56 14.44 -1.19
C PHE A 266 -13.13 14.72 -1.66
N LYS A 267 -12.41 15.55 -0.88
CA LYS A 267 -11.00 15.80 -1.09
C LYS A 267 -10.29 15.84 0.26
N ILE A 268 -9.12 15.20 0.34
CA ILE A 268 -8.23 15.24 1.49
C ILE A 268 -6.90 15.76 0.98
N ARG A 269 -6.30 16.75 1.65
CA ARG A 269 -5.03 17.34 1.26
C ARG A 269 -4.16 17.66 2.46
N TYR A 270 -2.87 17.48 2.31
CA TYR A 270 -1.89 17.80 3.34
C TYR A 270 -0.52 18.09 2.74
N GLN A 271 0.24 18.91 3.43
CA GLN A 271 1.66 19.11 3.20
C GLN A 271 2.37 18.67 4.48
N TYR A 272 2.67 17.38 4.58
CA TYR A 272 2.96 16.68 5.82
C TYR A 272 4.10 17.31 6.63
N LEU A 273 5.34 17.32 6.10
CA LEU A 273 6.56 17.79 6.80
C LEU A 273 6.64 17.36 8.29
N GLY A 274 5.92 16.31 8.67
CA GLY A 274 5.79 15.80 10.03
C GLY A 274 4.70 16.48 10.88
N PHE A 275 4.52 17.79 10.74
CA PHE A 275 3.68 18.61 11.60
C PHE A 275 2.71 19.53 10.84
N GLY A 276 2.61 19.39 9.53
CA GLY A 276 1.71 20.17 8.70
C GLY A 276 0.25 19.83 8.95
N ALA A 277 -0.63 20.80 8.71
CA ALA A 277 -2.06 20.64 8.84
C ALA A 277 -2.63 19.67 7.78
N ILE A 278 -3.74 19.00 8.14
CA ILE A 278 -4.47 18.10 7.26
C ILE A 278 -5.86 18.70 7.05
N TYR A 279 -6.28 18.83 5.78
CA TYR A 279 -7.52 19.46 5.39
C TYR A 279 -8.47 18.45 4.78
N PHE A 280 -9.73 18.53 5.21
CA PHE A 280 -10.83 17.73 4.71
C PHE A 280 -11.83 18.65 4.01
N ASP A 281 -12.02 18.41 2.70
CA ASP A 281 -12.86 19.24 1.86
C ASP A 281 -14.02 18.40 1.29
N ILE A 282 -15.19 19.03 1.12
CA ILE A 282 -16.36 18.46 0.47
C ILE A 282 -16.80 19.40 -0.67
N GLU A 283 -17.18 18.86 -1.81
CA GLU A 283 -17.81 19.64 -2.87
C GLU A 283 -19.20 20.09 -2.41
N ASP A 284 -19.42 21.39 -2.34
CA ASP A 284 -20.72 21.98 -2.02
C ASP A 284 -21.68 21.76 -3.20
N PRO A 285 -22.77 21.00 -3.02
CA PRO A 285 -23.72 20.69 -4.10
C PRO A 285 -24.37 21.92 -4.71
N SER A 286 -24.43 23.04 -3.99
CA SER A 286 -25.05 24.28 -4.45
C SER A 286 -24.16 25.07 -5.41
N THR A 287 -22.84 24.92 -5.30
CA THR A 287 -21.86 25.73 -6.04
C THR A 287 -20.92 24.89 -6.94
N GLY A 288 -20.81 23.58 -6.71
CA GLY A 288 -19.84 22.72 -7.38
C GLY A 288 -18.39 23.01 -6.97
N ARG A 289 -18.16 23.70 -5.85
CA ARG A 289 -16.81 24.07 -5.37
C ARG A 289 -16.48 23.32 -4.08
N PHE A 290 -15.22 22.97 -3.91
CA PHE A 290 -14.74 22.42 -2.65
C PHE A 290 -14.72 23.47 -1.55
N LYS A 291 -15.24 23.10 -0.39
CA LYS A 291 -15.12 23.84 0.85
C LYS A 291 -14.39 23.00 1.88
N THR A 292 -13.50 23.62 2.64
CA THR A 292 -12.82 22.94 3.74
C THR A 292 -13.77 22.85 4.93
N VAL A 293 -14.23 21.66 5.24
CA VAL A 293 -15.18 21.39 6.32
C VAL A 293 -14.49 21.14 7.66
N HIS A 294 -13.26 20.61 7.63
CA HIS A 294 -12.47 20.38 8.83
C HIS A 294 -10.98 20.48 8.57
N THR A 295 -10.23 20.96 9.56
CA THR A 295 -8.77 21.04 9.54
C THR A 295 -8.21 20.46 10.84
N ILE A 296 -7.33 19.46 10.72
CA ILE A 296 -6.51 19.00 11.82
C ILE A 296 -5.30 19.91 11.88
N GLN A 297 -5.25 20.81 12.87
CA GLN A 297 -4.11 21.68 13.15
C GLN A 297 -3.15 20.90 14.05
N TYR A 298 -1.89 20.81 13.65
CA TYR A 298 -0.93 19.93 14.32
C TYR A 298 0.35 20.65 14.75
N ALA A 299 0.73 21.69 14.01
CA ALA A 299 1.95 22.47 14.29
C ALA A 299 1.88 23.18 15.63
N ASN A 300 2.98 23.15 16.40
CA ASN A 300 3.14 23.79 17.71
C ASN A 300 2.26 23.20 18.84
N ASP A 301 1.67 22.02 18.64
CA ASP A 301 0.82 21.35 19.64
C ASP A 301 1.37 19.96 20.01
N HIS A 302 2.08 19.29 19.10
CA HIS A 302 2.54 17.93 19.27
C HIS A 302 4.06 17.78 19.15
N THR A 303 4.59 16.69 19.73
CA THR A 303 6.02 16.37 19.75
C THR A 303 6.38 15.18 18.84
N ILE A 304 5.37 14.51 18.24
CA ILE A 304 5.52 13.41 17.31
C ILE A 304 4.84 13.78 15.98
N PRO A 305 5.26 13.24 14.85
CA PRO A 305 4.62 13.48 13.57
C PRO A 305 3.14 13.08 13.53
N SER A 306 2.34 13.79 12.72
CA SER A 306 0.89 13.57 12.58
C SER A 306 0.52 12.24 11.94
N LEU A 307 1.39 11.65 11.13
CA LEU A 307 1.21 10.35 10.49
C LEU A 307 2.51 9.54 10.64
N GLY A 308 2.37 8.25 10.78
CA GLY A 308 3.49 7.31 10.74
C GLY A 308 4.08 7.20 9.33
N ASN A 309 3.19 7.29 8.32
CA ASN A 309 3.58 7.29 6.92
C ASN A 309 2.63 8.12 6.05
N PRO A 310 3.12 9.24 5.48
CA PRO A 310 2.32 10.11 4.61
C PRO A 310 2.07 9.54 3.20
N SER A 311 2.74 8.45 2.81
CA SER A 311 2.50 7.79 1.53
C SER A 311 1.36 6.78 1.68
N MET A 312 0.14 7.26 1.56
CA MET A 312 -1.07 6.48 1.82
C MET A 312 -1.71 5.98 0.52
N LYS A 313 -2.55 4.97 0.64
CA LYS A 313 -3.32 4.37 -0.45
C LYS A 313 -4.76 4.86 -0.41
N PHE A 314 -5.45 4.86 -1.55
CA PHE A 314 -6.90 4.98 -1.54
C PHE A 314 -7.54 3.70 -1.00
N GLY A 315 -8.56 3.86 -0.15
CA GLY A 315 -9.34 2.73 0.33
C GLY A 315 -10.77 3.09 0.68
N ILE A 316 -11.65 2.10 0.57
CA ILE A 316 -13.00 2.11 1.11
C ILE A 316 -13.20 0.85 1.94
N TYR A 317 -13.96 0.93 3.02
CA TYR A 317 -14.25 -0.23 3.86
C TYR A 317 -15.59 -0.11 4.60
N ALA A 318 -16.15 -1.25 4.95
CA ALA A 318 -17.26 -1.41 5.88
C ALA A 318 -16.97 -2.57 6.86
N VAL A 319 -17.26 -2.37 8.14
CA VAL A 319 -16.99 -3.33 9.21
C VAL A 319 -18.21 -3.42 10.14
N ASN A 320 -18.69 -4.62 10.37
CA ASN A 320 -19.58 -4.93 11.47
C ASN A 320 -18.75 -5.34 12.68
N LEU A 321 -18.94 -4.71 13.83
CA LEU A 321 -18.36 -5.16 15.09
C LEU A 321 -19.25 -6.25 15.70
N THR A 322 -20.38 -5.85 16.27
CA THR A 322 -21.35 -6.76 16.89
C THR A 322 -22.72 -6.72 16.21
N ASN A 323 -22.95 -5.77 15.30
CA ASN A 323 -24.20 -5.70 14.54
C ASN A 323 -24.20 -6.68 13.36
N THR A 324 -25.38 -6.92 12.80
CA THR A 324 -25.60 -7.83 11.66
C THR A 324 -26.28 -7.14 10.47
N SER A 325 -26.27 -5.80 10.44
CA SER A 325 -26.80 -5.06 9.29
C SER A 325 -25.84 -5.14 8.12
N ASN A 326 -26.37 -5.32 6.91
CA ASN A 326 -25.55 -5.24 5.72
C ASN A 326 -25.25 -3.77 5.38
N LEU A 327 -24.03 -3.33 5.70
CA LEU A 327 -23.56 -1.97 5.44
C LEU A 327 -22.75 -1.95 4.15
N ILE A 328 -22.99 -0.95 3.31
CA ILE A 328 -22.36 -0.85 2.00
C ILE A 328 -21.76 0.54 1.82
N VAL A 329 -20.48 0.57 1.47
CA VAL A 329 -19.76 1.77 1.02
C VAL A 329 -19.46 1.62 -0.46
N ARG A 330 -19.75 2.66 -1.22
CA ARG A 330 -19.43 2.70 -2.66
C ARG A 330 -18.59 3.91 -3.01
N SER A 331 -17.80 3.80 -4.08
CA SER A 331 -17.05 4.90 -4.68
C SER A 331 -17.07 4.78 -6.20
N GLY A 332 -17.44 5.84 -6.89
CA GLY A 332 -17.48 5.85 -8.35
C GLY A 332 -16.10 6.04 -8.98
N SER A 333 -15.22 6.76 -8.31
CA SER A 333 -13.85 7.02 -8.81
C SER A 333 -12.96 7.56 -7.70
N CYS A 334 -11.65 7.41 -7.92
CA CYS A 334 -10.63 8.01 -7.07
C CYS A 334 -9.44 8.53 -7.88
N GLY A 335 -8.79 9.56 -7.36
CA GLY A 335 -7.53 10.09 -7.85
C GLY A 335 -6.63 10.48 -6.69
N LEU A 336 -5.37 10.03 -6.70
CA LEU A 336 -4.31 10.46 -5.78
C LEU A 336 -3.30 11.28 -6.56
N PHE A 337 -3.01 12.47 -6.08
CA PHE A 337 -2.16 13.45 -6.75
C PHE A 337 -1.10 13.98 -5.81
N VAL A 338 -0.02 14.45 -6.38
CA VAL A 338 1.02 15.23 -5.71
C VAL A 338 1.11 16.58 -6.39
N ASP A 339 1.13 17.65 -5.58
CA ASP A 339 1.40 19.00 -6.05
C ASP A 339 2.89 19.20 -6.22
N GLY A 340 3.31 19.57 -7.42
CA GLY A 340 4.69 19.91 -7.70
C GLY A 340 5.26 19.26 -8.94
N GLN A 341 6.49 19.64 -9.27
CA GLN A 341 7.21 19.02 -10.36
C GLN A 341 7.98 17.79 -9.83
N ARG A 342 7.70 16.63 -10.43
CA ARG A 342 8.38 15.38 -10.04
C ARG A 342 9.86 15.44 -10.35
N VAL A 343 10.67 15.91 -9.42
CA VAL A 343 12.12 15.76 -9.47
C VAL A 343 12.46 14.37 -8.97
N SER A 344 12.79 13.48 -9.90
CA SER A 344 13.23 12.14 -9.56
C SER A 344 14.71 12.19 -9.15
N THR A 345 14.98 12.32 -7.86
CA THR A 345 16.29 11.97 -7.31
C THR A 345 16.40 10.46 -7.29
N ARG A 346 16.89 9.86 -8.37
CA ARG A 346 17.09 8.42 -8.46
C ARG A 346 18.49 8.09 -8.02
N ASN A 347 18.63 7.09 -7.14
CA ASN A 347 19.87 6.39 -6.90
C ASN A 347 19.80 5.06 -7.66
N PRO A 348 20.18 5.01 -8.94
CA PRO A 348 20.14 3.78 -9.71
C PRO A 348 21.11 2.76 -9.09
N ARG A 349 20.66 1.53 -8.98
CA ARG A 349 21.46 0.38 -8.56
C ARG A 349 21.34 -0.69 -9.61
N GLY A 350 22.42 -1.42 -9.84
CA GLY A 350 22.47 -2.53 -10.77
C GLY A 350 22.72 -3.84 -10.04
N VAL A 351 22.12 -4.90 -10.55
CA VAL A 351 22.40 -6.28 -10.16
C VAL A 351 22.74 -7.03 -11.43
N VAL A 352 23.78 -7.85 -11.36
CA VAL A 352 24.26 -8.66 -12.50
C VAL A 352 24.18 -10.13 -12.12
N ASN A 353 23.78 -10.96 -13.07
CA ASN A 353 23.89 -12.40 -13.00
C ASN A 353 24.22 -12.97 -14.39
N SER A 354 24.80 -14.14 -14.46
CA SER A 354 24.99 -14.91 -15.69
C SER A 354 24.59 -16.37 -15.46
N GLN A 355 23.89 -16.95 -16.44
CA GLN A 355 23.43 -18.34 -16.41
C GLN A 355 23.67 -18.99 -17.76
N SER A 356 24.01 -20.28 -17.74
CA SER A 356 23.96 -21.11 -18.94
C SER A 356 22.51 -21.51 -19.21
N VAL A 357 22.00 -21.20 -20.40
CA VAL A 357 20.63 -21.49 -20.80
C VAL A 357 20.60 -22.56 -21.88
N GLY A 358 19.61 -23.44 -21.81
CA GLY A 358 19.38 -24.53 -22.75
C GLY A 358 18.18 -24.27 -23.67
N THR A 359 17.44 -25.33 -23.97
CA THR A 359 16.22 -25.29 -24.79
C THR A 359 14.95 -25.04 -24.00
N SER A 360 15.03 -25.02 -22.68
CA SER A 360 13.94 -24.70 -21.76
C SER A 360 14.18 -23.36 -21.10
N PHE A 361 13.12 -22.66 -20.73
CA PHE A 361 13.24 -21.43 -19.95
C PHE A 361 13.96 -21.71 -18.65
N THR A 362 14.93 -20.87 -18.34
CA THR A 362 15.74 -20.91 -17.13
C THR A 362 15.71 -19.54 -16.50
N ASN A 363 15.46 -19.45 -15.20
CA ASN A 363 15.52 -18.18 -14.49
C ASN A 363 16.95 -17.63 -14.49
N ILE A 364 17.10 -16.38 -14.88
CA ILE A 364 18.38 -15.68 -14.85
C ILE A 364 18.48 -14.82 -13.59
N LEU A 365 17.40 -14.14 -13.23
CA LEU A 365 17.37 -13.21 -12.12
C LEU A 365 15.93 -13.01 -11.65
N THR A 366 15.70 -13.18 -10.35
CA THR A 366 14.46 -12.74 -9.70
C THR A 366 14.78 -11.55 -8.79
N LEU A 367 14.02 -10.48 -8.93
CA LEU A 367 14.10 -9.30 -8.06
C LEU A 367 12.82 -9.23 -7.21
N ARG A 368 12.99 -9.10 -5.90
CA ARG A 368 11.89 -8.95 -4.95
C ARG A 368 12.01 -7.64 -4.18
N ASN A 369 10.89 -6.92 -4.04
CA ASN A 369 10.76 -5.85 -3.05
C ASN A 369 10.45 -6.48 -1.70
N ARG A 370 11.26 -6.24 -0.69
CA ARG A 370 11.04 -6.79 0.66
C ARG A 370 9.74 -6.28 1.25
N ARG A 371 9.05 -7.11 1.98
CA ARG A 371 7.88 -6.71 2.78
C ARG A 371 8.25 -5.82 3.96
N THR A 372 9.40 -6.05 4.55
CA THR A 372 9.89 -5.31 5.71
C THR A 372 11.32 -4.81 5.50
N TYR A 373 11.64 -3.68 6.13
CA TYR A 373 12.98 -3.13 6.17
C TYR A 373 13.26 -2.51 7.54
N ASN A 374 14.38 -2.88 8.17
CA ASN A 374 14.76 -2.44 9.52
C ASN A 374 13.66 -2.61 10.58
N GLY A 375 12.87 -3.69 10.50
CA GLY A 375 11.78 -3.96 11.42
C GLY A 375 10.49 -3.18 11.17
N TYR A 376 10.39 -2.44 10.08
CA TYR A 376 9.17 -1.74 9.66
C TYR A 376 8.60 -2.36 8.38
N ILE A 377 7.29 -2.26 8.18
CA ILE A 377 6.69 -2.59 6.89
C ILE A 377 7.31 -1.67 5.83
N ASN A 378 7.85 -2.28 4.78
CA ASN A 378 8.49 -1.56 3.69
C ASN A 378 7.43 -0.84 2.84
N GLN A 379 7.68 0.42 2.56
CA GLN A 379 6.78 1.29 1.78
C GLN A 379 7.49 1.91 0.58
N VAL A 380 8.72 1.47 0.32
CA VAL A 380 9.51 1.92 -0.83
C VAL A 380 9.04 1.18 -2.07
N GLU A 381 8.78 1.92 -3.13
CA GLU A 381 8.51 1.38 -4.46
C GLU A 381 9.82 1.17 -5.21
N ILE A 382 10.01 -0.03 -5.76
CA ILE A 382 11.12 -0.34 -6.67
C ILE A 382 10.62 -0.12 -8.09
N GLN A 383 11.33 0.72 -8.84
CA GLN A 383 11.06 0.96 -10.27
C GLN A 383 12.19 0.38 -11.10
N PRO A 384 12.00 -0.77 -11.76
CA PRO A 384 12.96 -1.28 -12.74
C PRO A 384 13.12 -0.26 -13.86
N LEU A 385 14.35 0.03 -14.26
CA LEU A 385 14.62 1.02 -15.32
C LEU A 385 15.00 0.36 -16.63
N LEU A 386 16.04 -0.43 -16.56
CA LEU A 386 16.65 -1.06 -17.74
C LEU A 386 16.99 -2.51 -17.42
N LEU A 387 16.80 -3.36 -18.39
CA LEU A 387 17.33 -4.71 -18.42
C LEU A 387 18.28 -4.80 -19.61
N ASP A 388 19.56 -4.96 -19.31
CA ASP A 388 20.61 -5.18 -20.32
C ASP A 388 20.99 -6.66 -20.30
N ILE A 389 20.82 -7.31 -21.44
CA ILE A 389 21.04 -8.76 -21.59
C ILE A 389 22.02 -8.97 -22.73
N SER A 390 23.10 -9.66 -22.42
CA SER A 390 24.11 -10.03 -23.42
C SER A 390 24.24 -11.55 -23.56
N SER A 391 24.47 -12.00 -24.76
CA SER A 391 24.88 -13.37 -25.07
C SER A 391 26.40 -13.41 -25.29
N GLU A 392 27.12 -14.05 -24.37
CA GLU A 392 28.60 -14.11 -24.44
C GLU A 392 29.11 -15.16 -25.42
N SER A 393 28.37 -16.25 -25.63
CA SER A 393 28.77 -17.36 -26.49
C SER A 393 27.57 -18.07 -27.08
N GLY A 394 27.81 -18.88 -28.10
CA GLY A 394 26.79 -19.69 -28.74
C GLY A 394 26.46 -19.25 -30.14
N SER A 395 25.68 -20.06 -30.86
CA SER A 395 25.29 -19.85 -32.26
C SER A 395 23.77 -19.73 -32.44
N LYS A 396 23.02 -19.61 -31.35
CA LYS A 396 21.56 -19.62 -31.33
C LYS A 396 20.99 -18.34 -30.71
N ASN A 397 19.83 -17.92 -31.18
CA ASN A 397 19.07 -16.87 -30.56
C ASN A 397 18.49 -17.36 -29.21
N PHE A 398 18.37 -16.45 -28.25
CA PHE A 398 17.69 -16.67 -26.97
C PHE A 398 16.42 -15.87 -26.94
N GLU A 399 15.33 -16.49 -26.48
CA GLU A 399 14.09 -15.80 -26.11
C GLU A 399 14.15 -15.42 -24.64
N ILE A 400 13.79 -14.19 -24.33
CA ILE A 400 13.75 -13.64 -22.97
C ILE A 400 12.32 -13.28 -22.65
N GLU A 401 11.86 -13.70 -21.46
CA GLU A 401 10.61 -13.26 -20.89
C GLU A 401 10.85 -12.47 -19.60
N VAL A 402 10.18 -11.33 -19.47
CA VAL A 402 10.09 -10.56 -18.22
C VAL A 402 8.71 -10.80 -17.63
N ARG A 403 8.67 -11.31 -16.40
CA ARG A 403 7.42 -11.64 -15.71
C ARG A 403 7.30 -10.91 -14.37
N SER A 404 6.07 -10.64 -13.95
CA SER A 404 5.74 -10.14 -12.61
C SER A 404 4.82 -11.13 -11.92
N THR A 405 5.14 -11.45 -10.67
CA THR A 405 4.32 -12.35 -9.86
C THR A 405 4.35 -11.92 -8.40
N THR A 406 3.33 -12.27 -7.65
CA THR A 406 3.28 -12.20 -6.19
C THR A 406 3.68 -13.52 -5.53
N ASP A 407 3.73 -14.59 -6.33
CA ASP A 407 4.11 -15.93 -5.91
C ASP A 407 4.90 -16.57 -7.05
N THR A 408 6.09 -17.07 -6.77
CA THR A 408 6.93 -17.76 -7.75
C THR A 408 6.51 -19.21 -7.99
N GLY A 409 5.75 -19.80 -7.08
CA GLY A 409 5.32 -21.20 -7.11
C GLY A 409 6.47 -22.20 -6.92
N VAL A 410 7.67 -21.71 -6.65
CA VAL A 410 8.89 -22.53 -6.49
C VAL A 410 9.81 -21.86 -5.46
N GLU A 411 10.60 -22.69 -4.79
CA GLU A 411 11.61 -22.21 -3.84
C GLU A 411 12.59 -21.25 -4.52
N GLN A 412 12.85 -20.12 -3.88
CA GLN A 412 13.81 -19.12 -4.32
C GLN A 412 14.90 -18.94 -3.26
N ASN A 413 16.13 -18.73 -3.70
CA ASN A 413 17.28 -18.47 -2.83
C ASN A 413 17.56 -16.97 -2.78
N PHE A 414 16.67 -16.23 -2.13
CA PHE A 414 16.82 -14.78 -2.02
C PHE A 414 17.97 -14.39 -1.11
N THR A 415 18.81 -13.51 -1.62
CA THR A 415 19.87 -12.83 -0.90
C THR A 415 19.70 -11.32 -1.02
N ASN A 416 20.28 -10.55 -0.11
CA ASN A 416 20.19 -9.08 -0.18
C ASN A 416 20.84 -8.56 -1.47
N ALA A 417 20.12 -7.75 -2.25
CA ALA A 417 20.64 -7.14 -3.47
C ALA A 417 21.82 -6.18 -3.24
N GLY A 418 22.03 -5.74 -2.01
CA GLY A 418 23.15 -4.88 -1.59
C GLY A 418 22.89 -4.21 -0.26
N THR A 419 23.95 -3.67 0.35
CA THR A 419 23.86 -2.98 1.64
C THR A 419 22.88 -1.82 1.61
N ASN A 420 22.00 -1.75 2.59
CA ASN A 420 20.97 -0.71 2.72
C ASN A 420 19.96 -0.66 1.55
N LEU A 421 19.73 -1.78 0.86
CA LEU A 421 18.69 -1.89 -0.16
C LEU A 421 17.45 -2.58 0.41
N VAL A 422 16.29 -2.15 -0.09
CA VAL A 422 14.97 -2.74 0.24
C VAL A 422 14.60 -3.90 -0.69
N SER A 423 15.55 -4.37 -1.48
CA SER A 423 15.36 -5.42 -2.47
C SER A 423 16.24 -6.63 -2.19
N ASP A 424 15.71 -7.79 -2.52
CA ASP A 424 16.42 -9.06 -2.57
C ASP A 424 16.51 -9.55 -4.00
N VAL A 425 17.50 -10.39 -4.24
CA VAL A 425 17.70 -11.04 -5.52
C VAL A 425 17.87 -12.54 -5.33
N ASP A 426 17.31 -13.29 -6.25
CA ASP A 426 17.67 -14.67 -6.49
C ASP A 426 18.39 -14.78 -7.82
N LYS A 427 19.59 -15.36 -7.79
CA LYS A 427 20.46 -15.59 -8.94
C LYS A 427 20.55 -17.07 -9.32
N SER A 428 19.74 -17.90 -8.69
CA SER A 428 19.65 -19.33 -9.01
C SER A 428 18.94 -19.56 -10.33
N SER A 429 19.13 -20.75 -10.91
CA SER A 429 18.50 -21.14 -12.16
C SER A 429 17.12 -21.76 -12.00
N VAL A 430 16.49 -21.60 -10.84
CA VAL A 430 15.17 -22.16 -10.55
C VAL A 430 14.11 -21.48 -11.44
N THR A 431 13.42 -22.26 -12.25
CA THR A 431 12.49 -21.73 -13.24
C THR A 431 11.18 -21.30 -12.59
N VAL A 432 10.85 -20.02 -12.69
CA VAL A 432 9.55 -19.46 -12.32
C VAL A 432 8.60 -19.63 -13.50
N THR A 433 7.55 -20.41 -13.32
CA THR A 433 6.54 -20.68 -14.38
C THR A 433 5.27 -19.85 -14.21
N SER A 434 5.08 -19.24 -13.07
CA SER A 434 3.92 -18.41 -12.73
C SER A 434 4.14 -16.93 -13.13
N GLY A 435 3.06 -16.16 -13.05
CA GLY A 435 3.13 -14.72 -13.19
C GLY A 435 2.71 -14.18 -14.56
N ARG A 436 2.43 -12.88 -14.54
CA ARG A 436 2.02 -12.11 -15.73
C ARG A 436 3.22 -11.79 -16.60
N LEU A 437 3.17 -12.15 -17.87
CA LEU A 437 4.15 -11.73 -18.87
C LEU A 437 4.07 -10.21 -19.07
N LEU A 438 5.20 -9.51 -18.93
CA LEU A 438 5.33 -8.07 -19.11
C LEU A 438 5.97 -7.70 -20.43
N ALA A 439 7.04 -8.42 -20.81
CA ALA A 439 7.77 -8.20 -22.05
C ALA A 439 8.45 -9.47 -22.53
N THR A 440 8.68 -9.54 -23.84
CA THR A 440 9.53 -10.55 -24.50
C THR A 440 10.57 -9.87 -25.37
N ALA A 441 11.72 -10.47 -25.50
CA ALA A 441 12.76 -10.05 -26.43
C ALA A 441 13.53 -11.26 -26.96
N VAL A 442 14.18 -11.08 -28.10
CA VAL A 442 15.10 -12.07 -28.67
C VAL A 442 16.50 -11.48 -28.70
N VAL A 443 17.46 -12.19 -28.14
CA VAL A 443 18.88 -11.81 -28.14
C VAL A 443 19.62 -12.69 -29.15
N ALA A 444 20.26 -12.06 -30.12
CA ALA A 444 21.07 -12.78 -31.11
C ALA A 444 22.40 -13.22 -30.50
N PRO A 445 23.06 -14.22 -31.08
CA PRO A 445 24.37 -14.67 -30.61
C PRO A 445 25.39 -13.54 -30.56
N GLN A 446 26.18 -13.48 -29.49
CA GLN A 446 27.25 -12.50 -29.28
C GLN A 446 26.80 -11.04 -29.42
N THR A 447 25.54 -10.75 -29.04
CA THR A 447 24.99 -9.40 -29.04
C THR A 447 24.40 -9.07 -27.67
N ASN A 448 24.03 -7.81 -27.50
CA ASN A 448 23.25 -7.36 -26.36
C ASN A 448 21.90 -6.81 -26.82
N THR A 449 20.94 -6.87 -25.93
CA THR A 449 19.61 -6.28 -26.10
C THR A 449 19.27 -5.51 -24.81
N ILE A 450 18.83 -4.27 -24.98
CA ILE A 450 18.40 -3.42 -23.86
C ILE A 450 16.88 -3.29 -23.91
N ILE A 451 16.23 -3.62 -22.81
CA ILE A 451 14.79 -3.42 -22.63
C ILE A 451 14.60 -2.25 -21.67
N ASP A 452 13.97 -1.17 -22.14
CA ASP A 452 13.56 -0.05 -21.30
C ASP A 452 12.26 -0.41 -20.59
N LEU A 453 12.37 -0.89 -19.34
CA LEU A 453 11.24 -1.31 -18.54
C LEU A 453 10.38 -0.12 -18.10
N LYS A 454 10.97 1.06 -17.97
CA LYS A 454 10.23 2.29 -17.67
C LYS A 454 9.31 2.70 -18.83
N ALA A 455 9.75 2.55 -20.07
CA ALA A 455 8.93 2.84 -21.25
C ALA A 455 7.73 1.89 -21.36
N LEU A 456 7.84 0.69 -20.83
CA LEU A 456 6.74 -0.29 -20.73
C LEU A 456 5.77 -0.03 -19.59
N GLY A 457 6.03 0.98 -18.75
CA GLY A 457 5.17 1.30 -17.59
C GLY A 457 5.30 0.30 -16.43
N ILE A 458 6.42 -0.40 -16.37
CA ILE A 458 6.75 -1.39 -15.34
C ILE A 458 7.44 -0.72 -14.14
#